data_94fabb061f203e6a0174e17b5e657790
#
_entry.id   94fabb061f203e6a0174e17b5e657790
#
_cell.length_a   1.000
_cell.length_b   1.000
_cell.length_c   1.000
_cell.angle_alpha   90.00
_cell.angle_beta   90.00
_cell.angle_gamma   90.00
#
_symmetry.space_group_name_H-M   'P 1'
#
loop_
_entity.id
_entity.type
_entity.pdbx_description
1 polymer ?
#
loop_
_entity_poly.entity_id
_entity_poly.type
_entity_poly.pdbx_seq_one_letter_code
_entity_poly.pdbx_strand_id
1 'polypeptide(L)'
;MTSLKLLINERDSNALGPNRLDMVTHNSVDTNKQKKIKILVSGASGFIGRRLVRRLLISPSTTNWSIRCMTRKAHSLSSYFQNDRVNLEFVQADVQNYPELVKALTGIDIAFYLIHSMEGSSKEWKKFAERDRVAAENFARAVNEAGVSRVIYLGGLTYAPEQELSKHMRSRTQVGEILKKSNAAVTIFRAAVILGQGGGSFQMLQYLVERLPLMVCPKWVLTKCQPIAVDDVVEYLVRSIEMNETKSKTFDIGGPEILSYLDMMRRYSSTLKKSIKIIIIPFLTPRLSSYWVDLITPVKASLARPLIDSLRHEAIVKDNSIADIIPLRLKNFENSIKIARNEQTENERVIKKERTSSCLNKRILFTSTIALAIIGSTYYFLDARIEIFQPIWVVLTGLWYLGIGFSIFFIHKGARLGSIIAGILGWITLTFWLLDNFYLIFGTSILASPPGYIMTIRNCIGAAIAGLVVSSSHNLFHKIRIHCL
;
A
#
# COMPACT_ATOMS: atom_id res chain seq x y z
N MET A 1 17.79 47.09 9.83
CA MET A 1 17.19 48.42 9.65
C MET A 1 15.70 48.18 9.44
N THR A 2 14.73 48.57 10.23
CA THR A 2 14.63 49.53 11.32
C THR A 2 13.46 49.08 12.16
N SER A 3 13.67 48.99 13.39
CA SER A 3 12.89 49.07 14.58
C SER A 3 11.68 50.01 14.55
N LEU A 4 10.60 49.65 15.21
CA LEU A 4 9.87 50.62 16.04
C LEU A 4 9.35 49.97 17.33
N LYS A 5 9.78 50.60 18.42
CA LYS A 5 9.56 50.33 19.82
C LYS A 5 8.27 50.99 20.34
N LEU A 6 7.65 50.33 21.32
CA LEU A 6 7.11 50.83 22.61
C LEU A 6 6.36 52.17 22.69
N LEU A 7 5.20 52.11 23.32
CA LEU A 7 4.81 53.14 24.32
C LEU A 7 4.04 52.49 25.48
N ILE A 8 4.71 52.55 26.62
CA ILE A 8 4.22 52.31 28.00
C ILE A 8 3.52 53.58 28.43
N ASN A 9 2.42 53.51 29.14
CA ASN A 9 2.02 54.54 30.07
C ASN A 9 1.48 53.95 31.38
N GLU A 10 2.27 54.13 32.43
CA GLU A 10 1.89 54.02 33.85
C GLU A 10 1.14 55.26 34.31
N ARG A 11 0.22 55.07 35.23
CA ARG A 11 -0.22 55.87 36.40
C ARG A 11 -1.64 55.48 36.74
N ASP A 12 -2.08 55.19 37.94
CA ASP A 12 -1.75 55.64 39.25
C ASP A 12 -2.20 54.66 40.35
N SER A 13 -1.50 54.71 41.45
CA SER A 13 -1.67 53.93 42.66
C SER A 13 -2.73 54.55 43.63
N ASN A 14 -3.16 53.69 44.56
CA ASN A 14 -3.67 53.94 45.93
C ASN A 14 -5.17 53.82 46.21
N ALA A 15 -5.56 52.77 46.94
CA ALA A 15 -6.01 52.87 48.35
C ALA A 15 -6.64 51.55 48.86
N LEU A 16 -5.97 50.98 49.84
CA LEU A 16 -6.36 50.36 51.12
C LEU A 16 -7.75 49.70 51.34
N GLY A 17 -7.68 48.40 51.80
CA GLY A 17 -8.60 47.83 52.79
C GLY A 17 -8.74 46.27 52.68
N PRO A 18 -8.52 45.52 53.80
CA PRO A 18 -8.41 44.07 53.79
C PRO A 18 -9.73 43.34 54.08
N ASN A 19 -9.75 42.04 53.71
CA ASN A 19 -10.64 40.96 54.13
C ASN A 19 -11.74 40.54 53.18
N ARG A 20 -11.44 39.40 52.50
CA ARG A 20 -12.17 38.15 52.66
C ARG A 20 -11.49 37.10 51.81
N LEU A 21 -10.93 36.07 52.44
CA LEU A 21 -10.62 34.79 51.83
C LEU A 21 -11.96 34.11 51.48
N ASP A 22 -12.36 34.23 50.23
CA ASP A 22 -13.31 33.28 49.63
C ASP A 22 -12.52 32.31 48.75
N MET A 23 -12.53 31.06 49.18
CA MET A 23 -12.05 29.92 48.42
C MET A 23 -12.78 29.88 47.08
N VAL A 24 -12.16 30.40 46.04
CA VAL A 24 -12.56 30.05 44.66
C VAL A 24 -12.00 28.67 44.40
N THR A 25 -12.86 27.66 44.55
CA THR A 25 -12.63 26.33 44.01
C THR A 25 -12.30 26.48 42.52
N HIS A 26 -11.05 26.16 42.16
CA HIS A 26 -10.70 25.94 40.79
C HIS A 26 -11.58 24.83 40.24
N ASN A 27 -12.68 25.21 39.59
CA ASN A 27 -13.33 24.34 38.66
C ASN A 27 -12.29 24.00 37.56
N SER A 28 -11.75 22.80 37.65
CA SER A 28 -11.02 22.17 36.56
C SER A 28 -11.84 22.35 35.30
N VAL A 29 -11.34 23.18 34.40
CA VAL A 29 -11.82 23.26 33.02
C VAL A 29 -11.67 21.83 32.46
N ASP A 30 -12.80 21.14 32.40
CA ASP A 30 -12.97 19.86 31.72
C ASP A 30 -12.53 20.12 30.28
N THR A 31 -11.30 19.73 29.95
CA THR A 31 -10.81 19.73 28.57
C THR A 31 -11.70 18.76 27.84
N ASN A 32 -12.72 19.29 27.19
CA ASN A 32 -13.64 18.62 26.32
C ASN A 32 -12.83 17.87 25.26
N LYS A 33 -12.44 16.63 25.53
CA LYS A 33 -11.83 15.73 24.57
C LYS A 33 -12.86 15.52 23.48
N GLN A 34 -12.83 16.36 22.44
CA GLN A 34 -13.67 16.16 21.25
C GLN A 34 -13.54 14.72 20.83
N LYS A 35 -14.67 13.99 20.85
CA LYS A 35 -14.76 12.58 20.47
C LYS A 35 -14.20 12.43 19.06
N LYS A 36 -13.10 11.70 18.90
CA LYS A 36 -12.52 11.43 17.58
C LYS A 36 -13.51 10.65 16.72
N ILE A 37 -13.73 11.11 15.49
CA ILE A 37 -14.51 10.39 14.49
C ILE A 37 -13.72 9.15 14.05
N LYS A 38 -14.32 7.98 14.16
CA LYS A 38 -13.72 6.72 13.74
C LYS A 38 -14.17 6.34 12.34
N ILE A 39 -13.20 6.23 11.44
CA ILE A 39 -13.41 5.99 10.01
C ILE A 39 -12.91 4.60 9.65
N LEU A 40 -13.75 3.76 9.06
CA LEU A 40 -13.33 2.49 8.48
C LEU A 40 -13.16 2.64 6.97
N VAL A 41 -12.05 2.17 6.43
CA VAL A 41 -11.82 2.04 4.99
C VAL A 41 -11.81 0.56 4.62
N SER A 42 -12.92 0.06 4.06
CA SER A 42 -12.95 -1.29 3.48
C SER A 42 -12.29 -1.27 2.10
N GLY A 43 -11.54 -2.33 1.76
CA GLY A 43 -10.73 -2.34 0.54
C GLY A 43 -9.51 -1.40 0.60
N ALA A 44 -8.99 -1.13 1.80
CA ALA A 44 -7.86 -0.23 2.05
C ALA A 44 -6.57 -0.61 1.28
N SER A 45 -6.40 -1.87 0.88
CA SER A 45 -5.27 -2.33 0.05
C SER A 45 -5.45 -2.08 -1.45
N GLY A 46 -6.64 -1.66 -1.89
CA GLY A 46 -7.00 -1.43 -3.29
C GLY A 46 -6.43 -0.13 -3.88
N PHE A 47 -6.67 0.07 -5.17
CA PHE A 47 -6.23 1.25 -5.93
C PHE A 47 -6.70 2.58 -5.32
N ILE A 48 -7.99 2.70 -5.03
CA ILE A 48 -8.58 3.89 -4.38
C ILE A 48 -8.27 3.88 -2.89
N GLY A 49 -8.42 2.74 -2.21
CA GLY A 49 -8.31 2.64 -0.75
C GLY A 49 -6.97 3.11 -0.21
N ARG A 50 -5.84 2.72 -0.82
CA ARG A 50 -4.51 3.18 -0.40
C ARG A 50 -4.33 4.69 -0.53
N ARG A 51 -4.85 5.31 -1.60
CA ARG A 51 -4.80 6.75 -1.79
C ARG A 51 -5.69 7.49 -0.80
N LEU A 52 -6.89 6.95 -0.57
CA LEU A 52 -7.80 7.49 0.42
C LEU A 52 -7.18 7.49 1.82
N VAL A 53 -6.60 6.37 2.26
CA VAL A 53 -5.93 6.28 3.56
C VAL A 53 -4.80 7.31 3.66
N ARG A 54 -3.91 7.41 2.65
CA ARG A 54 -2.85 8.43 2.63
C ARG A 54 -3.41 9.85 2.72
N ARG A 55 -4.48 10.13 1.98
CA ARG A 55 -5.09 11.46 1.97
C ARG A 55 -5.77 11.81 3.29
N LEU A 56 -6.41 10.82 3.93
CA LEU A 56 -6.98 10.98 5.27
C LEU A 56 -5.90 11.32 6.31
N LEU A 57 -4.72 10.70 6.23
CA LEU A 57 -3.60 10.93 7.17
C LEU A 57 -3.00 12.34 7.08
N ILE A 58 -3.03 12.97 5.92
CA ILE A 58 -2.49 14.34 5.70
C ILE A 58 -3.58 15.43 5.72
N SER A 59 -4.83 15.07 6.01
CA SER A 59 -5.91 16.04 6.12
C SER A 59 -5.72 16.95 7.34
N PRO A 60 -6.05 18.25 7.27
CA PRO A 60 -6.06 19.12 8.44
C PRO A 60 -6.90 18.58 9.61
N SER A 61 -7.98 17.85 9.29
CA SER A 61 -8.88 17.22 10.27
C SER A 61 -8.34 15.92 10.89
N THR A 62 -7.13 15.45 10.50
CA THR A 62 -6.57 14.16 10.94
C THR A 62 -6.43 14.03 12.46
N THR A 63 -6.22 15.13 13.17
CA THR A 63 -6.14 15.13 14.64
C THR A 63 -7.43 14.64 15.29
N ASN A 64 -8.57 14.84 14.61
CA ASN A 64 -9.91 14.47 15.08
C ASN A 64 -10.38 13.13 14.53
N TRP A 65 -9.56 12.44 13.70
CA TRP A 65 -9.93 11.17 13.07
C TRP A 65 -9.08 10.02 13.58
N SER A 66 -9.70 8.85 13.68
CA SER A 66 -9.02 7.55 13.86
C SER A 66 -9.42 6.65 12.68
N ILE A 67 -8.43 6.09 11.99
CA ILE A 67 -8.64 5.37 10.73
C ILE A 67 -8.42 3.88 10.96
N ARG A 68 -9.44 3.06 10.68
CA ARG A 68 -9.36 1.60 10.66
C ARG A 68 -9.32 1.11 9.23
N CYS A 69 -8.22 0.47 8.85
CA CYS A 69 -8.01 -0.12 7.53
C CYS A 69 -8.42 -1.59 7.52
N MET A 70 -9.50 -1.92 6.79
CA MET A 70 -9.98 -3.28 6.67
C MET A 70 -9.47 -3.95 5.40
N THR A 71 -8.86 -5.12 5.53
CA THR A 71 -8.32 -5.91 4.42
C THR A 71 -8.26 -7.40 4.78
N ARG A 72 -8.27 -8.28 3.78
CA ARG A 72 -8.05 -9.71 3.95
C ARG A 72 -6.60 -10.07 4.36
N LYS A 73 -5.64 -9.18 4.13
CA LYS A 73 -4.20 -9.34 4.42
C LYS A 73 -3.67 -8.15 5.22
N ALA A 74 -4.03 -8.06 6.48
CA ALA A 74 -3.68 -6.92 7.35
C ALA A 74 -2.18 -6.69 7.44
N HIS A 75 -1.37 -7.75 7.52
CA HIS A 75 0.08 -7.64 7.65
C HIS A 75 0.73 -6.96 6.43
N SER A 76 0.31 -7.27 5.19
CA SER A 76 0.90 -6.64 4.00
C SER A 76 0.56 -5.16 3.91
N LEU A 77 -0.62 -4.76 4.36
CA LEU A 77 -1.04 -3.37 4.38
C LEU A 77 -0.32 -2.58 5.49
N SER A 78 -0.15 -3.16 6.67
CA SER A 78 0.59 -2.53 7.77
C SER A 78 2.07 -2.27 7.41
N SER A 79 2.67 -3.15 6.61
CA SER A 79 4.03 -2.95 6.08
C SER A 79 4.11 -1.78 5.10
N TYR A 80 3.06 -1.55 4.31
CA TYR A 80 3.00 -0.45 3.36
C TYR A 80 2.90 0.93 4.04
N PHE A 81 2.29 1.01 5.24
CA PHE A 81 2.13 2.23 6.03
C PHE A 81 3.03 2.27 7.27
N GLN A 82 4.23 1.67 7.23
CA GLN A 82 5.11 1.54 8.41
C GLN A 82 5.45 2.86 9.10
N ASN A 83 5.59 3.95 8.33
CA ASN A 83 5.97 5.28 8.84
C ASN A 83 4.77 6.11 9.33
N ASP A 84 3.54 5.67 9.09
CA ASP A 84 2.32 6.49 9.28
C ASP A 84 1.41 5.95 10.42
N ARG A 85 1.98 5.19 11.38
CA ARG A 85 1.21 4.36 12.33
C ARG A 85 0.42 5.11 13.41
N VAL A 86 0.62 6.39 13.61
CA VAL A 86 0.13 7.10 14.81
C VAL A 86 -1.41 7.12 14.94
N ASN A 87 -2.16 7.07 13.82
CA ASN A 87 -3.63 7.08 13.82
C ASN A 87 -4.24 5.95 12.98
N LEU A 88 -3.47 4.87 12.67
CA LEU A 88 -3.93 3.76 11.86
C LEU A 88 -4.11 2.48 12.68
N GLU A 89 -5.29 1.89 12.58
CA GLU A 89 -5.60 0.53 13.01
C GLU A 89 -5.75 -0.38 11.79
N PHE A 90 -5.20 -1.59 11.83
CA PHE A 90 -5.32 -2.58 10.76
C PHE A 90 -6.15 -3.76 11.25
N VAL A 91 -7.27 -4.02 10.60
CA VAL A 91 -8.13 -5.15 10.90
C VAL A 91 -8.17 -6.13 9.73
N GLN A 92 -8.00 -7.41 10.04
CA GLN A 92 -8.22 -8.47 9.07
C GLN A 92 -9.67 -8.89 9.11
N ALA A 93 -10.38 -8.71 7.99
CA ALA A 93 -11.75 -9.17 7.85
C ALA A 93 -12.09 -9.43 6.37
N ASP A 94 -12.91 -10.47 6.13
CA ASP A 94 -13.50 -10.75 4.82
C ASP A 94 -14.97 -10.33 4.82
N VAL A 95 -15.40 -9.61 3.79
CA VAL A 95 -16.79 -9.18 3.60
C VAL A 95 -17.77 -10.34 3.42
N GLN A 96 -17.28 -11.53 3.09
CA GLN A 96 -18.07 -12.75 3.06
C GLN A 96 -18.30 -13.34 4.46
N ASN A 97 -17.50 -12.94 5.46
CA ASN A 97 -17.58 -13.39 6.84
C ASN A 97 -18.29 -12.34 7.70
N TYR A 98 -19.57 -12.56 7.93
CA TYR A 98 -20.42 -11.62 8.67
C TYR A 98 -19.90 -11.30 10.09
N PRO A 99 -19.53 -12.29 10.96
CA PRO A 99 -18.99 -12.01 12.29
C PRO A 99 -17.71 -11.16 12.28
N GLU A 100 -16.83 -11.37 11.30
CA GLU A 100 -15.62 -10.54 11.15
C GLU A 100 -15.97 -9.09 10.78
N LEU A 101 -16.99 -8.89 9.92
CA LEU A 101 -17.47 -7.56 9.55
C LEU A 101 -18.04 -6.79 10.74
N VAL A 102 -18.89 -7.42 11.56
CA VAL A 102 -19.46 -6.80 12.76
C VAL A 102 -18.33 -6.31 13.68
N LYS A 103 -17.35 -7.18 13.96
CA LYS A 103 -16.17 -6.79 14.77
C LYS A 103 -15.40 -5.63 14.14
N ALA A 104 -15.19 -5.66 12.82
CA ALA A 104 -14.48 -4.60 12.12
C ALA A 104 -15.20 -3.26 12.16
N LEU A 105 -16.55 -3.26 12.13
CA LEU A 105 -17.40 -2.08 12.13
C LEU A 105 -17.76 -1.58 13.54
N THR A 106 -17.56 -2.37 14.59
CA THR A 106 -17.87 -1.97 15.97
C THR A 106 -17.13 -0.69 16.35
N GLY A 107 -17.90 0.30 16.79
CA GLY A 107 -17.40 1.61 17.21
C GLY A 107 -16.95 2.52 16.08
N ILE A 108 -17.33 2.25 14.83
CA ILE A 108 -17.07 3.09 13.65
C ILE A 108 -18.24 4.06 13.46
N ASP A 109 -17.91 5.32 13.18
CA ASP A 109 -18.89 6.36 12.88
C ASP A 109 -19.17 6.44 11.37
N ILE A 110 -18.11 6.34 10.54
CA ILE A 110 -18.19 6.46 9.07
C ILE A 110 -17.46 5.30 8.41
N ALA A 111 -18.07 4.65 7.43
CA ALA A 111 -17.46 3.55 6.70
C ALA A 111 -17.39 3.83 5.19
N PHE A 112 -16.20 3.67 4.59
CA PHE A 112 -16.03 3.65 3.14
C PHE A 112 -16.17 2.23 2.61
N TYR A 113 -17.07 2.02 1.65
CA TYR A 113 -17.20 0.77 0.94
C TYR A 113 -16.50 0.86 -0.42
N LEU A 114 -15.25 0.37 -0.49
CA LEU A 114 -14.40 0.40 -1.69
C LEU A 114 -14.05 -1.01 -2.21
N ILE A 115 -14.81 -2.01 -1.79
CA ILE A 115 -14.60 -3.39 -2.19
C ILE A 115 -15.25 -3.64 -3.54
N HIS A 116 -14.53 -4.34 -4.40
CA HIS A 116 -15.02 -4.79 -5.68
C HIS A 116 -14.30 -6.07 -6.11
N SER A 117 -15.10 -7.09 -6.45
CA SER A 117 -14.57 -8.37 -6.93
C SER A 117 -14.34 -8.29 -8.43
N MET A 118 -13.09 -8.01 -8.87
CA MET A 118 -12.71 -7.97 -10.29
C MET A 118 -11.85 -9.15 -10.74
N GLU A 119 -11.52 -10.09 -9.85
CA GLU A 119 -10.63 -11.22 -10.14
C GLU A 119 -11.41 -12.51 -10.40
N GLY A 120 -11.18 -13.13 -11.58
CA GLY A 120 -11.68 -14.46 -11.92
C GLY A 120 -11.85 -14.72 -13.42
N SER A 121 -12.04 -15.99 -13.78
CA SER A 121 -12.23 -16.41 -15.17
C SER A 121 -13.62 -16.02 -15.71
N SER A 122 -13.73 -15.90 -17.05
CA SER A 122 -15.01 -15.55 -17.70
C SER A 122 -16.17 -16.52 -17.43
N LYS A 123 -15.87 -17.75 -16.99
CA LYS A 123 -16.87 -18.75 -16.58
C LYS A 123 -17.46 -18.48 -15.19
N GLU A 124 -16.81 -17.62 -14.38
CA GLU A 124 -17.18 -17.37 -12.98
C GLU A 124 -17.98 -16.07 -12.75
N TRP A 125 -18.39 -15.35 -13.81
CA TRP A 125 -19.10 -14.07 -13.71
C TRP A 125 -20.39 -14.11 -12.87
N LYS A 126 -21.16 -15.19 -12.96
CA LYS A 126 -22.35 -15.35 -12.07
C LYS A 126 -21.93 -15.41 -10.61
N LYS A 127 -20.79 -16.05 -10.32
CA LYS A 127 -20.21 -16.09 -8.98
C LYS A 127 -19.71 -14.74 -8.48
N PHE A 128 -19.25 -13.84 -9.40
CA PHE A 128 -18.80 -12.50 -9.01
C PHE A 128 -19.94 -11.57 -8.62
N ALA A 129 -20.94 -11.45 -9.48
CA ALA A 129 -22.12 -10.66 -9.19
C ALA A 129 -22.77 -11.11 -7.88
N GLU A 130 -22.83 -12.44 -7.67
CA GLU A 130 -23.35 -13.01 -6.43
C GLU A 130 -22.44 -12.69 -5.23
N ARG A 131 -21.11 -12.79 -5.37
CA ARG A 131 -20.18 -12.40 -4.29
C ARG A 131 -20.28 -10.93 -3.94
N ASP A 132 -20.37 -10.03 -4.94
CA ASP A 132 -20.55 -8.60 -4.70
C ASP A 132 -21.89 -8.33 -4.01
N ARG A 133 -22.96 -9.02 -4.41
CA ARG A 133 -24.28 -8.93 -3.78
C ARG A 133 -24.22 -9.35 -2.31
N VAL A 134 -23.72 -10.57 -2.04
CA VAL A 134 -23.62 -11.11 -0.67
C VAL A 134 -22.71 -10.24 0.19
N ALA A 135 -21.59 -9.75 -0.37
CA ALA A 135 -20.69 -8.84 0.33
C ALA A 135 -21.37 -7.53 0.74
N ALA A 136 -22.18 -6.95 -0.16
CA ALA A 136 -22.92 -5.72 0.11
C ALA A 136 -24.04 -5.95 1.15
N GLU A 137 -24.74 -7.08 1.07
CA GLU A 137 -25.80 -7.47 2.04
C GLU A 137 -25.22 -7.69 3.44
N ASN A 138 -24.12 -8.44 3.54
CA ASN A 138 -23.42 -8.63 4.81
C ASN A 138 -22.95 -7.30 5.38
N PHE A 139 -22.38 -6.43 4.54
CA PHE A 139 -21.90 -5.12 4.97
C PHE A 139 -23.03 -4.22 5.45
N ALA A 140 -24.14 -4.13 4.73
CA ALA A 140 -25.30 -3.35 5.13
C ALA A 140 -25.91 -3.83 6.45
N ARG A 141 -26.01 -5.15 6.65
CA ARG A 141 -26.47 -5.75 7.93
C ARG A 141 -25.51 -5.44 9.08
N ALA A 142 -24.19 -5.60 8.85
CA ALA A 142 -23.17 -5.31 9.86
C ALA A 142 -23.09 -3.82 10.21
N VAL A 143 -23.33 -2.92 9.25
CA VAL A 143 -23.50 -1.47 9.46
C VAL A 143 -24.64 -1.19 10.42
N ASN A 144 -25.80 -1.84 10.22
CA ASN A 144 -26.96 -1.67 11.10
C ASN A 144 -26.68 -2.18 12.52
N GLU A 145 -26.08 -3.37 12.65
CA GLU A 145 -25.75 -3.99 13.94
C GLU A 145 -24.69 -3.19 14.72
N ALA A 146 -23.67 -2.68 14.02
CA ALA A 146 -22.61 -1.89 14.64
C ALA A 146 -23.00 -0.42 14.90
N GLY A 147 -24.17 0.03 14.43
CA GLY A 147 -24.63 1.42 14.59
C GLY A 147 -23.82 2.46 13.82
N VAL A 148 -23.25 2.08 12.65
CA VAL A 148 -22.50 3.03 11.79
C VAL A 148 -23.47 4.09 11.25
N SER A 149 -23.15 5.36 11.48
CA SER A 149 -24.03 6.47 11.11
C SER A 149 -23.99 6.82 9.63
N ARG A 150 -22.88 6.52 8.94
CA ARG A 150 -22.66 6.93 7.55
C ARG A 150 -21.86 5.92 6.75
N VAL A 151 -22.28 5.68 5.50
CA VAL A 151 -21.55 4.88 4.51
C VAL A 151 -21.28 5.74 3.28
N ILE A 152 -20.04 5.69 2.77
CA ILE A 152 -19.63 6.37 1.54
C ILE A 152 -19.18 5.29 0.55
N TYR A 153 -19.83 5.25 -0.61
CA TYR A 153 -19.61 4.26 -1.66
C TYR A 153 -19.16 4.91 -2.96
N LEU A 154 -18.17 4.31 -3.62
CA LEU A 154 -17.74 4.69 -4.97
C LEU A 154 -18.27 3.67 -5.97
N GLY A 155 -19.27 4.04 -6.74
CA GLY A 155 -19.93 3.26 -7.78
C GLY A 155 -19.46 3.61 -9.20
N GLY A 156 -20.12 3.04 -10.20
CA GLY A 156 -19.90 3.33 -11.62
C GLY A 156 -20.96 4.28 -12.16
N LEU A 157 -20.55 5.20 -13.03
CA LEU A 157 -21.44 6.15 -13.71
C LEU A 157 -22.09 5.50 -14.92
N THR A 158 -23.41 5.45 -14.94
CA THR A 158 -24.20 4.98 -16.08
C THR A 158 -25.63 5.54 -16.01
N TYR A 159 -26.20 5.75 -17.17
CA TYR A 159 -27.62 6.10 -17.36
C TYR A 159 -28.33 5.13 -18.31
N ALA A 160 -27.64 4.07 -18.74
CA ALA A 160 -28.25 3.05 -19.58
C ALA A 160 -29.36 2.29 -18.80
N PRO A 161 -30.43 1.87 -19.45
CA PRO A 161 -31.43 0.99 -18.85
C PRO A 161 -30.80 -0.28 -18.27
N GLU A 162 -31.39 -0.81 -17.18
CA GLU A 162 -30.82 -1.95 -16.48
C GLU A 162 -30.58 -3.18 -17.37
N GLN A 163 -31.48 -3.40 -18.34
CA GLN A 163 -31.40 -4.50 -19.30
C GLN A 163 -30.17 -4.43 -20.22
N GLU A 164 -29.72 -3.20 -20.52
CA GLU A 164 -28.58 -2.92 -21.41
C GLU A 164 -27.27 -2.83 -20.67
N LEU A 165 -27.30 -2.73 -19.32
CA LEU A 165 -26.08 -2.64 -18.53
C LEU A 165 -25.18 -3.85 -18.70
N SER A 166 -23.87 -3.60 -18.82
CA SER A 166 -22.89 -4.66 -18.68
C SER A 166 -23.06 -5.32 -17.29
N LYS A 167 -22.70 -6.60 -17.19
CA LYS A 167 -22.80 -7.34 -15.91
C LYS A 167 -22.05 -6.62 -14.79
N HIS A 168 -20.91 -6.02 -15.11
CA HIS A 168 -20.13 -5.22 -14.19
C HIS A 168 -20.89 -3.99 -13.69
N MET A 169 -21.45 -3.18 -14.60
CA MET A 169 -22.19 -1.98 -14.21
C MET A 169 -23.46 -2.32 -13.43
N ARG A 170 -24.16 -3.41 -13.81
CA ARG A 170 -25.32 -3.90 -13.06
C ARG A 170 -24.96 -4.27 -11.63
N SER A 171 -23.85 -5.02 -11.41
CA SER A 171 -23.35 -5.34 -10.07
C SER A 171 -23.05 -4.07 -9.26
N ARG A 172 -22.39 -3.07 -9.87
CA ARG A 172 -22.06 -1.80 -9.19
C ARG A 172 -23.31 -1.02 -8.78
N THR A 173 -24.32 -0.96 -9.63
CA THR A 173 -25.61 -0.29 -9.32
C THR A 173 -26.33 -1.05 -8.21
N GLN A 174 -26.40 -2.39 -8.30
CA GLN A 174 -27.05 -3.24 -7.31
C GLN A 174 -26.39 -3.10 -5.92
N VAL A 175 -25.07 -3.06 -5.84
CA VAL A 175 -24.34 -2.81 -4.58
C VAL A 175 -24.79 -1.48 -3.96
N GLY A 176 -24.87 -0.41 -4.75
CA GLY A 176 -25.35 0.89 -4.26
C GLY A 176 -26.76 0.82 -3.68
N GLU A 177 -27.68 0.14 -4.37
CA GLU A 177 -29.08 0.00 -3.91
C GLU A 177 -29.18 -0.90 -2.65
N ILE A 178 -28.32 -1.91 -2.51
CA ILE A 178 -28.27 -2.73 -1.29
C ILE A 178 -27.78 -1.89 -0.10
N LEU A 179 -26.71 -1.12 -0.28
CA LEU A 179 -26.18 -0.27 0.78
C LEU A 179 -27.19 0.78 1.26
N LYS A 180 -27.99 1.36 0.35
CA LYS A 180 -29.08 2.30 0.68
C LYS A 180 -30.16 1.71 1.59
N LYS A 181 -30.29 0.37 1.66
CA LYS A 181 -31.24 -0.31 2.55
C LYS A 181 -30.75 -0.37 4.00
N SER A 182 -29.50 0.04 4.28
CA SER A 182 -29.01 0.16 5.65
C SER A 182 -29.61 1.39 6.35
N ASN A 183 -29.57 1.40 7.70
CA ASN A 183 -30.02 2.55 8.50
C ASN A 183 -29.05 3.74 8.44
N ALA A 184 -27.85 3.55 7.86
CA ALA A 184 -26.85 4.59 7.74
C ALA A 184 -27.21 5.62 6.63
N ALA A 185 -26.75 6.85 6.77
CA ALA A 185 -26.81 7.84 5.69
C ALA A 185 -25.82 7.45 4.58
N VAL A 186 -26.30 6.95 3.44
CA VAL A 186 -25.46 6.44 2.35
C VAL A 186 -25.20 7.51 1.31
N THR A 187 -23.95 7.90 1.15
CA THR A 187 -23.48 8.78 0.05
C THR A 187 -22.89 7.91 -1.06
N ILE A 188 -23.36 8.08 -2.29
CA ILE A 188 -22.85 7.34 -3.46
C ILE A 188 -22.22 8.32 -4.44
N PHE A 189 -20.94 8.12 -4.75
CA PHE A 189 -20.28 8.77 -5.89
C PHE A 189 -20.24 7.81 -7.06
N ARG A 190 -20.65 8.26 -8.26
CA ARG A 190 -20.59 7.47 -9.49
C ARG A 190 -19.55 8.09 -10.42
N ALA A 191 -18.53 7.33 -10.77
CA ALA A 191 -17.46 7.75 -11.67
C ALA A 191 -17.42 6.88 -12.92
N ALA A 192 -17.01 7.46 -14.05
CA ALA A 192 -16.74 6.75 -15.30
C ALA A 192 -15.33 6.13 -15.26
N VAL A 193 -14.42 6.60 -16.12
CA VAL A 193 -13.03 6.16 -16.19
C VAL A 193 -12.20 6.93 -15.17
N ILE A 194 -11.59 6.22 -14.22
CA ILE A 194 -10.70 6.84 -13.24
C ILE A 194 -9.25 6.69 -13.73
N LEU A 195 -8.56 7.82 -13.87
CA LEU A 195 -7.19 7.92 -14.36
C LEU A 195 -6.20 7.95 -13.21
N GLY A 196 -5.27 7.00 -13.17
CA GLY A 196 -4.21 6.94 -12.15
C GLY A 196 -3.45 5.62 -12.19
N GLN A 197 -2.21 5.65 -11.72
CA GLN A 197 -1.33 4.48 -11.70
C GLN A 197 -1.91 3.36 -10.82
N GLY A 198 -2.00 2.14 -11.38
CA GLY A 198 -2.59 0.97 -10.73
C GLY A 198 -4.10 0.81 -10.95
N GLY A 199 -4.77 1.77 -11.59
CA GLY A 199 -6.17 1.63 -12.03
C GLY A 199 -6.29 0.80 -13.32
N GLY A 200 -7.20 -0.18 -13.35
CA GLY A 200 -7.34 -1.08 -14.50
C GLY A 200 -7.63 -0.37 -15.83
N SER A 201 -8.49 0.65 -15.82
CA SER A 201 -8.81 1.44 -17.02
C SER A 201 -7.61 2.23 -17.54
N PHE A 202 -6.82 2.82 -16.62
CA PHE A 202 -5.61 3.54 -16.97
C PHE A 202 -4.53 2.58 -17.48
N GLN A 203 -4.31 1.45 -16.84
CA GLN A 203 -3.36 0.43 -17.31
C GLN A 203 -3.71 -0.06 -18.73
N MET A 204 -4.99 -0.32 -19.02
CA MET A 204 -5.42 -0.73 -20.36
C MET A 204 -5.07 0.35 -21.40
N LEU A 205 -5.40 1.62 -21.13
CA LEU A 205 -5.06 2.76 -21.99
C LEU A 205 -3.54 2.85 -22.21
N GLN A 206 -2.78 2.77 -21.14
CA GLN A 206 -1.33 2.87 -21.13
C GLN A 206 -0.67 1.81 -22.02
N TYR A 207 -0.96 0.55 -21.76
CA TYR A 207 -0.32 -0.55 -22.50
C TYR A 207 -0.71 -0.58 -23.98
N LEU A 208 -1.95 -0.24 -24.32
CA LEU A 208 -2.37 -0.14 -25.72
C LEU A 208 -1.55 0.93 -26.46
N VAL A 209 -1.41 2.10 -25.90
CA VAL A 209 -0.70 3.21 -26.53
C VAL A 209 0.82 3.02 -26.53
N GLU A 210 1.39 2.50 -25.44
CA GLU A 210 2.85 2.36 -25.32
C GLU A 210 3.42 1.24 -26.16
N ARG A 211 2.66 0.14 -26.37
CA ARG A 211 3.13 -1.07 -27.06
C ARG A 211 2.77 -1.16 -28.53
N LEU A 212 1.68 -0.52 -28.94
CA LEU A 212 1.16 -0.67 -30.29
C LEU A 212 1.37 0.59 -31.14
N PRO A 213 2.20 0.53 -32.19
CA PRO A 213 2.30 1.60 -33.19
C PRO A 213 1.08 1.64 -34.13
N LEU A 214 0.41 0.48 -34.32
CA LEU A 214 -0.81 0.32 -35.10
C LEU A 214 -1.86 -0.43 -34.29
N MET A 215 -3.03 0.14 -34.15
CA MET A 215 -4.15 -0.44 -33.42
C MET A 215 -5.36 -0.61 -34.33
N VAL A 216 -5.95 -1.80 -34.27
CA VAL A 216 -7.24 -2.10 -34.87
C VAL A 216 -8.27 -2.07 -33.75
N CYS A 217 -9.18 -1.09 -33.78
CA CYS A 217 -10.12 -0.83 -32.70
C CYS A 217 -11.58 -1.06 -33.15
N PRO A 218 -12.43 -1.59 -32.30
CA PRO A 218 -13.86 -1.68 -32.54
C PRO A 218 -14.57 -0.34 -32.37
N LYS A 219 -15.80 -0.22 -32.86
CA LYS A 219 -16.59 1.03 -32.86
C LYS A 219 -16.80 1.62 -31.45
N TRP A 220 -16.80 0.83 -30.38
CA TRP A 220 -17.01 1.31 -29.02
C TRP A 220 -15.93 2.30 -28.54
N VAL A 221 -14.75 2.36 -29.17
CA VAL A 221 -13.74 3.39 -28.83
C VAL A 221 -14.20 4.82 -29.09
N LEU A 222 -15.25 4.99 -29.86
CA LEU A 222 -15.89 6.29 -30.14
C LEU A 222 -16.89 6.71 -29.05
N THR A 223 -17.28 5.82 -28.16
CA THR A 223 -18.20 6.12 -27.06
C THR A 223 -17.59 7.17 -26.13
N LYS A 224 -18.37 8.16 -25.78
CA LYS A 224 -17.94 9.28 -24.94
C LYS A 224 -18.04 8.91 -23.46
N CYS A 225 -17.08 9.34 -22.70
CA CYS A 225 -17.09 9.31 -21.23
C CYS A 225 -16.44 10.57 -20.67
N GLN A 226 -16.60 10.78 -19.38
CA GLN A 226 -16.01 11.91 -18.67
C GLN A 226 -14.98 11.37 -17.66
N PRO A 227 -13.70 11.18 -18.10
CA PRO A 227 -12.66 10.61 -17.26
C PRO A 227 -12.29 11.58 -16.13
N ILE A 228 -11.96 11.03 -14.96
CA ILE A 228 -11.60 11.81 -13.77
C ILE A 228 -10.26 11.33 -13.19
N ALA A 229 -9.44 12.26 -12.69
CA ALA A 229 -8.20 11.92 -11.99
C ALA A 229 -8.51 11.19 -10.66
N VAL A 230 -7.72 10.19 -10.33
CA VAL A 230 -7.89 9.43 -9.07
C VAL A 230 -7.78 10.33 -7.84
N ASP A 231 -6.91 11.34 -7.88
CA ASP A 231 -6.75 12.29 -6.77
C ASP A 231 -8.02 13.12 -6.56
N ASP A 232 -8.69 13.54 -7.65
CA ASP A 232 -9.94 14.30 -7.56
C ASP A 232 -11.07 13.44 -7.00
N VAL A 233 -11.12 12.15 -7.37
CA VAL A 233 -12.04 11.18 -6.74
C VAL A 233 -11.78 11.09 -5.24
N VAL A 234 -10.52 10.98 -4.83
CA VAL A 234 -10.14 10.90 -3.42
C VAL A 234 -10.49 12.18 -2.67
N GLU A 235 -10.33 13.36 -3.29
CA GLU A 235 -10.75 14.64 -2.69
C GLU A 235 -12.27 14.68 -2.46
N TYR A 236 -13.10 14.25 -3.42
CA TYR A 236 -14.56 14.14 -3.21
C TYR A 236 -14.89 13.21 -2.02
N LEU A 237 -14.24 12.04 -1.95
CA LEU A 237 -14.46 11.08 -0.87
C LEU A 237 -14.09 11.68 0.50
N VAL A 238 -12.93 12.34 0.62
CA VAL A 238 -12.47 12.90 1.89
C VAL A 238 -13.32 14.09 2.32
N ARG A 239 -13.56 15.05 1.42
CA ARG A 239 -14.34 16.23 1.76
C ARG A 239 -15.80 15.92 2.08
N SER A 240 -16.35 14.86 1.50
CA SER A 240 -17.71 14.45 1.82
C SER A 240 -17.90 14.03 3.28
N ILE A 241 -16.84 13.66 4.01
CA ILE A 241 -16.91 13.30 5.44
C ILE A 241 -17.57 14.42 6.25
N GLU A 242 -17.16 15.65 6.01
CA GLU A 242 -17.58 16.84 6.77
C GLU A 242 -18.82 17.52 6.18
N MET A 243 -19.21 17.19 4.93
CA MET A 243 -20.32 17.82 4.23
C MET A 243 -21.65 17.07 4.48
N ASN A 244 -22.48 17.63 5.36
CA ASN A 244 -23.80 17.05 5.66
C ASN A 244 -24.74 16.99 4.46
N GLU A 245 -24.61 17.93 3.54
CA GLU A 245 -25.40 18.05 2.31
C GLU A 245 -25.20 16.85 1.39
N THR A 246 -24.13 16.06 1.57
CA THR A 246 -23.87 14.87 0.78
C THR A 246 -24.49 13.59 1.38
N LYS A 247 -25.06 13.65 2.61
CA LYS A 247 -25.69 12.50 3.26
C LYS A 247 -26.92 12.03 2.49
N SER A 248 -27.07 10.71 2.36
CA SER A 248 -28.19 10.02 1.71
C SER A 248 -28.45 10.47 0.26
N LYS A 249 -27.40 10.92 -0.44
CA LYS A 249 -27.48 11.36 -1.82
C LYS A 249 -26.54 10.59 -2.75
N THR A 250 -26.89 10.60 -4.03
CA THR A 250 -26.07 10.04 -5.11
C THR A 250 -25.58 11.18 -6.00
N PHE A 251 -24.29 11.23 -6.26
CA PHE A 251 -23.64 12.25 -7.07
C PHE A 251 -22.85 11.62 -8.21
N ASP A 252 -22.89 12.26 -9.37
CA ASP A 252 -21.99 11.96 -10.48
C ASP A 252 -20.72 12.77 -10.35
N ILE A 253 -19.58 12.13 -10.56
CA ILE A 253 -18.28 12.79 -10.56
C ILE A 253 -17.54 12.49 -11.86
N GLY A 254 -17.05 13.54 -12.50
CA GLY A 254 -16.28 13.49 -13.74
C GLY A 254 -15.20 14.56 -13.75
N GLY A 255 -14.22 14.41 -14.61
CA GLY A 255 -13.22 15.45 -14.85
C GLY A 255 -13.80 16.61 -15.69
N PRO A 256 -12.97 17.59 -16.03
CA PRO A 256 -13.43 18.79 -16.76
C PRO A 256 -13.76 18.54 -18.25
N GLU A 257 -13.44 17.36 -18.79
CA GLU A 257 -13.48 17.10 -20.22
C GLU A 257 -14.27 15.84 -20.55
N ILE A 258 -15.05 15.91 -21.63
CA ILE A 258 -15.76 14.76 -22.22
C ILE A 258 -14.94 14.25 -23.40
N LEU A 259 -14.45 13.01 -23.31
CA LEU A 259 -13.56 12.39 -24.29
C LEU A 259 -14.08 11.03 -24.72
N SER A 260 -13.87 10.67 -25.99
CA SER A 260 -13.99 9.28 -26.39
C SER A 260 -12.73 8.49 -25.95
N TYR A 261 -12.82 7.16 -25.92
CA TYR A 261 -11.65 6.34 -25.64
C TYR A 261 -10.57 6.54 -26.73
N LEU A 262 -10.99 6.78 -27.96
CA LEU A 262 -10.11 7.15 -29.08
C LEU A 262 -9.36 8.46 -28.80
N ASP A 263 -10.07 9.49 -28.31
CA ASP A 263 -9.45 10.78 -27.97
C ASP A 263 -8.44 10.60 -26.84
N MET A 264 -8.78 9.82 -25.82
CA MET A 264 -7.84 9.50 -24.73
C MET A 264 -6.58 8.81 -25.25
N MET A 265 -6.69 7.84 -26.16
CA MET A 265 -5.53 7.16 -26.77
C MET A 265 -4.67 8.13 -27.58
N ARG A 266 -5.27 8.98 -28.41
CA ARG A 266 -4.55 9.98 -29.22
C ARG A 266 -3.85 11.02 -28.35
N ARG A 267 -4.54 11.58 -27.37
CA ARG A 267 -3.98 12.58 -26.44
C ARG A 267 -2.87 11.98 -25.57
N TYR A 268 -3.05 10.73 -25.13
CA TYR A 268 -1.98 10.03 -24.40
C TYR A 268 -0.75 9.81 -25.29
N SER A 269 -0.91 9.37 -26.54
CA SER A 269 0.22 9.19 -27.46
C SER A 269 0.95 10.50 -27.73
N SER A 270 0.21 11.63 -27.83
CA SER A 270 0.79 12.97 -27.98
C SER A 270 1.65 13.38 -26.77
N THR A 271 1.22 13.06 -25.54
CA THR A 271 2.04 13.30 -24.33
C THR A 271 3.33 12.49 -24.32
N LEU A 272 3.37 11.36 -25.04
CA LEU A 272 4.55 10.52 -25.22
C LEU A 272 5.40 10.94 -26.41
N LYS A 273 4.96 11.92 -27.22
CA LYS A 273 5.54 12.26 -28.52
C LYS A 273 5.64 11.04 -29.47
N LYS A 274 4.68 10.09 -29.35
CA LYS A 274 4.56 8.91 -30.20
C LYS A 274 3.47 9.12 -31.25
N SER A 275 3.74 8.71 -32.48
CA SER A 275 2.70 8.59 -33.52
C SER A 275 2.11 7.19 -33.46
N ILE A 276 0.79 7.11 -33.31
CA ILE A 276 0.03 5.87 -33.34
C ILE A 276 -0.97 5.93 -34.48
N LYS A 277 -1.13 4.81 -35.21
CA LYS A 277 -2.17 4.67 -36.23
C LYS A 277 -3.32 3.85 -35.68
N ILE A 278 -4.55 4.38 -35.75
CA ILE A 278 -5.75 3.72 -35.23
C ILE A 278 -6.70 3.50 -36.40
N ILE A 279 -7.05 2.24 -36.67
CA ILE A 279 -8.02 1.83 -37.69
C ILE A 279 -9.26 1.32 -36.96
N ILE A 280 -10.42 1.91 -37.28
CA ILE A 280 -11.69 1.51 -36.67
C ILE A 280 -12.36 0.49 -37.57
N ILE A 281 -12.64 -0.70 -37.04
CA ILE A 281 -13.35 -1.76 -37.74
C ILE A 281 -14.71 -1.99 -37.09
N PRO A 282 -15.82 -1.75 -37.80
CA PRO A 282 -17.16 -1.82 -37.22
C PRO A 282 -17.61 -3.21 -36.80
N PHE A 283 -17.02 -4.27 -37.37
CA PHE A 283 -17.41 -5.67 -37.15
C PHE A 283 -16.71 -6.37 -35.99
N LEU A 284 -15.74 -5.70 -35.31
CA LEU A 284 -15.06 -6.28 -34.16
C LEU A 284 -15.98 -6.30 -32.94
N THR A 285 -16.31 -7.51 -32.48
CA THR A 285 -17.10 -7.66 -31.25
C THR A 285 -16.26 -7.35 -30.01
N PRO A 286 -16.86 -6.89 -28.89
CA PRO A 286 -16.15 -6.68 -27.64
C PRO A 286 -15.47 -7.94 -27.09
N ARG A 287 -16.05 -9.10 -27.40
CA ARG A 287 -15.49 -10.40 -27.00
C ARG A 287 -14.16 -10.69 -27.71
N LEU A 288 -14.09 -10.42 -29.01
CA LEU A 288 -12.85 -10.59 -29.78
C LEU A 288 -11.79 -9.57 -29.37
N SER A 289 -12.20 -8.31 -29.14
CA SER A 289 -11.27 -7.25 -28.67
C SER A 289 -10.70 -7.53 -27.29
N SER A 290 -11.43 -8.21 -26.41
CA SER A 290 -10.92 -8.57 -25.07
C SER A 290 -9.79 -9.60 -25.09
N TYR A 291 -9.81 -10.54 -26.04
CA TYR A 291 -8.69 -11.49 -26.24
C TYR A 291 -7.44 -10.78 -26.78
N TRP A 292 -7.64 -9.82 -27.66
CA TRP A 292 -6.57 -9.00 -28.19
C TRP A 292 -5.89 -8.16 -27.10
N VAL A 293 -6.69 -7.57 -26.21
CA VAL A 293 -6.16 -6.80 -25.06
C VAL A 293 -5.37 -7.71 -24.11
N ASP A 294 -5.83 -8.94 -23.85
CA ASP A 294 -5.12 -9.91 -23.01
C ASP A 294 -3.75 -10.31 -23.59
N LEU A 295 -3.67 -10.44 -24.92
CA LEU A 295 -2.43 -10.78 -25.60
C LEU A 295 -1.38 -9.67 -25.51
N ILE A 296 -1.81 -8.40 -25.54
CA ILE A 296 -0.92 -7.24 -25.67
C ILE A 296 -0.63 -6.57 -24.33
N THR A 297 -1.55 -6.67 -23.40
CA THR A 297 -1.43 -6.01 -22.10
C THR A 297 -1.24 -7.04 -20.98
N PRO A 298 -0.58 -6.71 -19.86
CA PRO A 298 -0.57 -7.57 -18.69
C PRO A 298 -1.92 -7.56 -17.93
N VAL A 299 -2.92 -6.85 -18.47
CA VAL A 299 -4.27 -6.80 -17.91
C VAL A 299 -5.00 -8.07 -18.32
N LYS A 300 -5.22 -8.98 -17.38
CA LYS A 300 -5.92 -10.24 -17.63
C LYS A 300 -7.27 -10.00 -18.34
N ALA A 301 -7.61 -10.86 -19.31
CA ALA A 301 -8.89 -10.77 -20.03
C ALA A 301 -10.10 -10.73 -19.07
N SER A 302 -9.99 -11.36 -17.91
CA SER A 302 -11.01 -11.34 -16.88
C SER A 302 -11.30 -9.93 -16.33
N LEU A 303 -10.30 -9.05 -16.30
CA LEU A 303 -10.43 -7.66 -15.92
C LEU A 303 -10.78 -6.76 -17.11
N ALA A 304 -10.16 -6.99 -18.27
CA ALA A 304 -10.36 -6.18 -19.47
C ALA A 304 -11.79 -6.28 -20.04
N ARG A 305 -12.39 -7.47 -20.06
CA ARG A 305 -13.75 -7.70 -20.59
C ARG A 305 -14.82 -6.83 -19.94
N PRO A 306 -14.96 -6.83 -18.60
CA PRO A 306 -15.96 -6.00 -17.94
C PRO A 306 -15.78 -4.51 -18.20
N LEU A 307 -14.52 -4.06 -18.25
CA LEU A 307 -14.21 -2.67 -18.56
C LEU A 307 -14.62 -2.31 -19.99
N ILE A 308 -14.26 -3.16 -20.97
CA ILE A 308 -14.64 -2.97 -22.39
C ILE A 308 -16.16 -3.03 -22.56
N ASP A 309 -16.85 -3.98 -21.93
CA ASP A 309 -18.30 -4.08 -21.99
C ASP A 309 -19.00 -2.85 -21.41
N SER A 310 -18.38 -2.19 -20.41
CA SER A 310 -18.90 -0.96 -19.81
C SER A 310 -18.73 0.27 -20.70
N LEU A 311 -17.81 0.23 -21.68
CA LEU A 311 -17.56 1.33 -22.63
C LEU A 311 -18.56 1.37 -23.80
N ARG A 312 -19.56 0.52 -23.83
CA ARG A 312 -20.61 0.56 -24.88
C ARG A 312 -21.59 1.71 -24.71
N HIS A 313 -21.77 2.16 -23.48
CA HIS A 313 -22.70 3.23 -23.14
C HIS A 313 -21.94 4.48 -22.70
N GLU A 314 -22.50 5.62 -23.04
CA GLU A 314 -21.93 6.89 -22.59
C GLU A 314 -21.95 7.00 -21.07
N ALA A 315 -20.88 7.53 -20.52
CA ALA A 315 -20.71 7.76 -19.10
C ALA A 315 -20.27 9.22 -18.87
N ILE A 316 -21.23 10.12 -19.04
CA ILE A 316 -21.06 11.58 -18.93
C ILE A 316 -21.87 12.06 -17.73
N VAL A 317 -21.33 12.95 -16.93
CA VAL A 317 -22.00 13.59 -15.79
C VAL A 317 -23.20 14.38 -16.31
N LYS A 318 -24.40 14.07 -15.81
CA LYS A 318 -25.62 14.83 -16.10
C LYS A 318 -26.02 15.74 -14.94
N ASP A 319 -25.72 15.32 -13.71
CA ASP A 319 -25.95 16.08 -12.49
C ASP A 319 -24.61 16.52 -11.90
N ASN A 320 -24.33 17.80 -11.97
CA ASN A 320 -23.09 18.40 -11.44
C ASN A 320 -23.30 19.08 -10.07
N SER A 321 -24.38 18.79 -9.38
CA SER A 321 -24.73 19.39 -8.07
C SER A 321 -23.63 19.23 -7.01
N ILE A 322 -22.77 18.21 -7.15
CA ILE A 322 -21.63 18.03 -6.24
C ILE A 322 -20.63 19.19 -6.33
N ALA A 323 -20.50 19.86 -7.46
CA ALA A 323 -19.55 20.97 -7.63
C ALA A 323 -19.95 22.19 -6.78
N ASP A 324 -21.25 22.38 -6.51
CA ASP A 324 -21.76 23.45 -5.65
C ASP A 324 -21.49 23.15 -4.18
N ILE A 325 -21.50 21.86 -3.78
CA ILE A 325 -21.28 21.42 -2.41
C ILE A 325 -19.77 21.28 -2.10
N ILE A 326 -19.03 20.70 -3.03
CA ILE A 326 -17.60 20.45 -2.92
C ILE A 326 -16.88 21.03 -4.15
N PRO A 327 -16.64 22.35 -4.18
CA PRO A 327 -15.94 22.96 -5.30
C PRO A 327 -14.48 22.49 -5.35
N LEU A 328 -14.10 21.84 -6.47
CA LEU A 328 -12.75 21.36 -6.73
C LEU A 328 -12.22 21.92 -8.06
N ARG A 329 -10.94 22.29 -8.05
CA ARG A 329 -10.23 22.54 -9.30
C ARG A 329 -9.78 21.21 -9.88
N LEU A 330 -10.62 20.61 -10.73
CA LEU A 330 -10.38 19.30 -11.31
C LEU A 330 -9.18 19.30 -12.26
N LYS A 331 -8.44 18.20 -12.27
CA LYS A 331 -7.29 18.00 -13.16
C LYS A 331 -7.75 17.63 -14.56
N ASN A 332 -7.20 18.29 -15.59
CA ASN A 332 -7.43 17.92 -16.97
C ASN A 332 -6.75 16.57 -17.31
N PHE A 333 -7.08 16.04 -18.48
CA PHE A 333 -6.60 14.72 -18.91
C PHE A 333 -5.07 14.62 -18.91
N GLU A 334 -4.36 15.60 -19.51
CA GLU A 334 -2.91 15.58 -19.63
C GLU A 334 -2.20 15.61 -18.26
N ASN A 335 -2.70 16.42 -17.34
CA ASN A 335 -2.15 16.49 -15.98
C ASN A 335 -2.37 15.18 -15.23
N SER A 336 -3.54 14.55 -15.40
CA SER A 336 -3.82 13.23 -14.81
C SER A 336 -2.86 12.16 -15.32
N ILE A 337 -2.58 12.16 -16.62
CA ILE A 337 -1.61 11.26 -17.25
C ILE A 337 -0.18 11.52 -16.75
N LYS A 338 0.25 12.78 -16.67
CA LYS A 338 1.59 13.14 -16.17
C LYS A 338 1.80 12.67 -14.74
N ILE A 339 0.83 12.88 -13.86
CA ILE A 339 0.87 12.45 -12.46
C ILE A 339 0.98 10.93 -12.39
N ALA A 340 0.10 10.20 -13.08
CA ALA A 340 0.10 8.73 -13.09
C ALA A 340 1.43 8.14 -13.59
N ARG A 341 2.07 8.75 -14.59
CA ARG A 341 3.37 8.32 -15.11
C ARG A 341 4.51 8.63 -14.15
N ASN A 342 4.50 9.80 -13.51
CA ASN A 342 5.51 10.15 -12.52
C ASN A 342 5.45 9.17 -11.33
N GLU A 343 4.25 8.82 -10.84
CA GLU A 343 4.07 7.79 -9.80
C GLU A 343 4.64 6.43 -10.25
N GLN A 344 4.43 6.05 -11.50
CA GLN A 344 4.99 4.81 -12.05
C GLN A 344 6.52 4.83 -12.06
N THR A 345 7.11 5.90 -12.61
CA THR A 345 8.57 6.04 -12.71
C THR A 345 9.21 6.00 -11.32
N GLU A 346 8.59 6.65 -10.33
CA GLU A 346 9.10 6.65 -8.96
C GLU A 346 8.97 5.26 -8.32
N ASN A 347 7.86 4.57 -8.50
CA ASN A 347 7.69 3.20 -8.03
C ASN A 347 8.72 2.25 -8.66
N GLU A 348 8.99 2.38 -9.97
CA GLU A 348 10.00 1.58 -10.66
C GLU A 348 11.41 1.87 -10.14
N ARG A 349 11.74 3.14 -9.84
CA ARG A 349 13.03 3.54 -9.23
C ARG A 349 13.19 2.93 -7.85
N VAL A 350 12.17 2.99 -7.00
CA VAL A 350 12.17 2.40 -5.66
C VAL A 350 12.39 0.89 -5.75
N ILE A 351 11.61 0.19 -6.58
CA ILE A 351 11.74 -1.26 -6.77
C ILE A 351 13.14 -1.62 -7.30
N LYS A 352 13.69 -0.86 -8.25
CA LYS A 352 15.03 -1.10 -8.78
C LYS A 352 16.09 -0.92 -7.71
N LYS A 353 16.00 0.15 -6.90
CA LYS A 353 16.91 0.42 -5.78
C LYS A 353 16.87 -0.71 -4.74
N GLU A 354 15.68 -1.18 -4.39
CA GLU A 354 15.49 -2.29 -3.46
C GLU A 354 16.05 -3.61 -4.00
N ARG A 355 15.79 -3.94 -5.26
CA ARG A 355 16.35 -5.12 -5.93
C ARG A 355 17.88 -5.08 -5.95
N THR A 356 18.46 -3.94 -6.32
CA THR A 356 19.93 -3.76 -6.35
C THR A 356 20.53 -3.94 -4.97
N SER A 357 19.92 -3.34 -3.93
CA SER A 357 20.37 -3.47 -2.55
C SER A 357 20.20 -4.91 -2.01
N SER A 358 19.13 -5.61 -2.38
CA SER A 358 18.93 -7.02 -2.01
C SER A 358 19.94 -7.93 -2.69
N CYS A 359 20.24 -7.71 -3.97
CA CYS A 359 21.26 -8.46 -4.72
C CYS A 359 22.66 -8.25 -4.14
N LEU A 360 23.00 -7.01 -3.76
CA LEU A 360 24.27 -6.68 -3.12
C LEU A 360 24.42 -7.41 -1.77
N ASN A 361 23.41 -7.33 -0.90
CA ASN A 361 23.43 -8.01 0.39
C ASN A 361 23.54 -9.54 0.24
N LYS A 362 22.88 -10.11 -0.77
CA LYS A 362 23.01 -11.55 -1.07
C LYS A 362 24.43 -11.91 -1.49
N ARG A 363 25.07 -11.09 -2.34
CA ARG A 363 26.46 -11.29 -2.74
C ARG A 363 27.42 -11.16 -1.56
N ILE A 364 27.25 -10.12 -0.73
CA ILE A 364 28.08 -9.93 0.47
C ILE A 364 27.91 -11.12 1.42
N LEU A 365 26.69 -11.56 1.70
CA LEU A 365 26.45 -12.73 2.56
C LEU A 365 27.13 -14.00 2.00
N PHE A 366 26.98 -14.25 0.70
CA PHE A 366 27.56 -15.41 0.04
C PHE A 366 29.08 -15.40 0.14
N THR A 367 29.72 -14.29 -0.25
CA THR A 367 31.20 -14.16 -0.26
C THR A 367 31.78 -14.15 1.17
N SER A 368 31.14 -13.47 2.11
CA SER A 368 31.58 -13.46 3.52
C SER A 368 31.42 -14.83 4.20
N THR A 369 30.37 -15.61 3.83
CA THR A 369 30.21 -16.98 4.33
C THR A 369 31.31 -17.91 3.81
N ILE A 370 31.74 -17.78 2.55
CA ILE A 370 32.89 -18.50 1.99
C ILE A 370 34.20 -18.07 2.69
N ALA A 371 34.39 -16.75 2.84
CA ALA A 371 35.59 -16.24 3.53
C ALA A 371 35.66 -16.73 4.99
N LEU A 372 34.50 -16.83 5.67
CA LEU A 372 34.39 -17.38 7.01
C LEU A 372 34.87 -18.86 7.07
N ALA A 373 34.46 -19.66 6.06
CA ALA A 373 34.93 -21.05 5.94
C ALA A 373 36.46 -21.13 5.74
N ILE A 374 36.99 -20.28 4.87
CA ILE A 374 38.45 -20.26 4.59
C ILE A 374 39.23 -19.88 5.85
N ILE A 375 38.84 -18.82 6.55
CA ILE A 375 39.50 -18.38 7.78
C ILE A 375 39.32 -19.44 8.88
N GLY A 376 38.13 -20.05 8.96
CA GLY A 376 37.93 -21.20 9.87
C GLY A 376 38.94 -22.32 9.65
N SER A 377 39.24 -22.68 8.40
CA SER A 377 40.19 -23.70 8.05
C SER A 377 41.62 -23.41 8.54
N THR A 378 42.02 -22.14 8.57
CA THR A 378 43.37 -21.76 9.02
C THR A 378 43.62 -22.06 10.51
N TYR A 379 42.57 -22.28 11.30
CA TYR A 379 42.69 -22.62 12.71
C TYR A 379 43.50 -23.87 12.93
N TYR A 380 43.33 -24.90 12.12
CA TYR A 380 44.05 -26.13 12.22
C TYR A 380 45.54 -26.04 11.86
N PHE A 381 45.92 -25.03 11.11
CA PHE A 381 47.32 -24.87 10.67
C PHE A 381 48.11 -23.88 11.51
N LEU A 382 47.43 -22.98 12.21
CA LEU A 382 48.08 -21.84 12.87
C LEU A 382 48.06 -21.94 14.39
N ASP A 383 47.17 -22.72 14.98
CA ASP A 383 47.03 -22.82 16.45
C ASP A 383 47.78 -24.02 17.02
N ALA A 384 48.98 -23.78 17.59
CA ALA A 384 49.79 -24.78 18.23
C ALA A 384 49.25 -25.25 19.61
N ARG A 385 48.26 -24.52 20.17
CA ARG A 385 47.66 -24.86 21.48
C ARG A 385 46.69 -26.02 21.39
N ILE A 386 46.19 -26.33 20.19
CA ILE A 386 45.09 -27.24 20.03
C ILE A 386 45.58 -28.67 20.14
N GLU A 387 45.01 -29.34 21.07
CA GLU A 387 44.78 -30.77 20.95
C GLU A 387 43.69 -30.98 19.89
N ILE A 388 44.08 -30.70 18.64
CA ILE A 388 43.22 -30.61 17.44
C ILE A 388 42.42 -31.90 17.23
N PHE A 389 42.88 -32.99 17.77
CA PHE A 389 42.33 -34.33 17.59
C PHE A 389 41.48 -34.81 18.75
N GLN A 390 41.10 -33.92 19.70
CA GLN A 390 40.08 -34.31 20.66
C GLN A 390 38.77 -34.58 19.92
N PRO A 391 38.10 -35.72 20.14
CA PRO A 391 36.93 -36.14 19.36
C PRO A 391 35.81 -35.10 19.32
N ILE A 392 35.59 -34.38 20.40
CA ILE A 392 34.54 -33.37 20.50
C ILE A 392 34.78 -32.18 19.57
N TRP A 393 36.02 -31.71 19.44
CA TRP A 393 36.36 -30.59 18.54
C TRP A 393 36.23 -30.97 17.08
N VAL A 394 36.60 -32.20 16.71
CA VAL A 394 36.42 -32.72 15.35
C VAL A 394 34.95 -32.77 14.98
N VAL A 395 34.09 -33.24 15.89
CA VAL A 395 32.63 -33.30 15.67
C VAL A 395 32.03 -31.90 15.53
N LEU A 396 32.34 -30.98 16.48
CA LEU A 396 31.80 -29.63 16.45
C LEU A 396 32.21 -28.86 15.19
N THR A 397 33.47 -28.98 14.79
CA THR A 397 33.97 -28.34 13.56
C THR A 397 33.35 -28.95 12.31
N GLY A 398 33.18 -30.27 12.27
CA GLY A 398 32.49 -30.95 11.18
C GLY A 398 31.06 -30.47 11.04
N LEU A 399 30.31 -30.33 12.13
CA LEU A 399 28.96 -29.81 12.14
C LEU A 399 28.93 -28.33 11.67
N TRP A 400 29.91 -27.51 12.07
CA TRP A 400 30.01 -26.13 11.63
C TRP A 400 30.24 -26.03 10.12
N TYR A 401 31.16 -26.83 9.52
CA TYR A 401 31.37 -26.85 8.07
C TYR A 401 30.17 -27.39 7.30
N LEU A 402 29.47 -28.39 7.80
CA LEU A 402 28.22 -28.86 7.23
C LEU A 402 27.17 -27.72 7.21
N GLY A 403 27.04 -26.98 8.32
CA GLY A 403 26.16 -25.83 8.41
C GLY A 403 26.53 -24.72 7.41
N ILE A 404 27.82 -24.42 7.24
CA ILE A 404 28.31 -23.48 6.22
C ILE A 404 27.94 -23.95 4.80
N GLY A 405 28.17 -25.24 4.49
CA GLY A 405 27.84 -25.83 3.20
C GLY A 405 26.32 -25.72 2.89
N PHE A 406 25.48 -26.09 3.86
CA PHE A 406 24.01 -25.91 3.73
C PHE A 406 23.64 -24.46 3.57
N SER A 407 24.25 -23.55 4.33
CA SER A 407 23.98 -22.12 4.22
C SER A 407 24.29 -21.61 2.81
N ILE A 408 25.49 -21.90 2.28
CA ILE A 408 25.92 -21.50 0.93
C ILE A 408 24.94 -22.05 -0.13
N PHE A 409 24.56 -23.33 -0.03
CA PHE A 409 23.61 -23.95 -0.96
C PHE A 409 22.26 -23.26 -0.98
N PHE A 410 21.67 -22.99 0.20
CA PHE A 410 20.38 -22.33 0.30
C PHE A 410 20.44 -20.85 -0.05
N ILE A 411 21.54 -20.14 0.24
CA ILE A 411 21.75 -18.76 -0.23
C ILE A 411 21.78 -18.72 -1.76
N HIS A 412 22.49 -19.67 -2.38
CA HIS A 412 22.54 -19.77 -3.84
C HIS A 412 21.13 -19.94 -4.44
N LYS A 413 20.33 -20.86 -3.88
CA LYS A 413 18.92 -21.09 -4.28
C LYS A 413 17.97 -19.95 -3.90
N GLY A 414 18.43 -18.91 -3.20
CA GLY A 414 17.60 -17.78 -2.79
C GLY A 414 16.62 -18.10 -1.67
N ALA A 415 16.81 -19.22 -0.96
CA ALA A 415 15.96 -19.62 0.15
C ALA A 415 16.30 -18.86 1.43
N ARG A 416 15.28 -18.44 2.19
CA ARG A 416 15.43 -17.75 3.49
C ARG A 416 16.24 -18.56 4.50
N LEU A 417 16.10 -19.88 4.45
CA LEU A 417 16.78 -20.78 5.34
C LEU A 417 18.31 -20.58 5.31
N GLY A 418 18.88 -20.32 4.12
CA GLY A 418 20.32 -20.07 3.98
C GLY A 418 20.80 -18.84 4.75
N SER A 419 20.05 -17.74 4.72
CA SER A 419 20.42 -16.54 5.48
C SER A 419 20.27 -16.73 6.99
N ILE A 420 19.26 -17.49 7.44
CA ILE A 420 19.08 -17.82 8.87
C ILE A 420 20.25 -18.66 9.38
N ILE A 421 20.58 -19.73 8.67
CA ILE A 421 21.71 -20.61 9.04
C ILE A 421 23.02 -19.82 9.07
N ALA A 422 23.29 -18.99 8.04
CA ALA A 422 24.49 -18.15 8.03
C ALA A 422 24.54 -17.20 9.22
N GLY A 423 23.42 -16.56 9.57
CA GLY A 423 23.34 -15.66 10.71
C GLY A 423 23.64 -16.35 12.04
N ILE A 424 23.07 -17.53 12.28
CA ILE A 424 23.32 -18.33 13.48
C ILE A 424 24.80 -18.74 13.56
N LEU A 425 25.35 -19.27 12.47
CA LEU A 425 26.78 -19.67 12.42
C LEU A 425 27.70 -18.46 12.57
N GLY A 426 27.34 -17.31 11.97
CA GLY A 426 28.07 -16.08 12.15
C GLY A 426 28.11 -15.59 13.59
N TRP A 427 27.00 -15.66 14.33
CA TRP A 427 26.93 -15.31 15.75
C TRP A 427 27.77 -16.28 16.60
N ILE A 428 27.64 -17.59 16.39
CA ILE A 428 28.44 -18.60 17.10
C ILE A 428 29.93 -18.33 16.90
N THR A 429 30.37 -18.13 15.67
CA THR A 429 31.78 -17.89 15.33
C THR A 429 32.29 -16.57 15.88
N LEU A 430 31.49 -15.50 15.78
CA LEU A 430 31.82 -14.18 16.32
C LEU A 430 32.05 -14.26 17.84
N THR A 431 31.12 -14.88 18.56
CA THR A 431 31.21 -15.04 20.01
C THR A 431 32.45 -15.84 20.40
N PHE A 432 32.68 -16.95 19.71
CA PHE A 432 33.85 -17.80 19.99
C PHE A 432 35.15 -17.02 19.81
N TRP A 433 35.36 -16.31 18.73
CA TRP A 433 36.58 -15.56 18.47
C TRP A 433 36.74 -14.31 19.34
N LEU A 434 35.65 -13.68 19.75
CA LEU A 434 35.71 -12.61 20.76
C LEU A 434 36.13 -13.14 22.14
N LEU A 435 35.65 -14.31 22.55
CA LEU A 435 36.05 -14.95 23.78
C LEU A 435 37.52 -15.40 23.74
N ASP A 436 38.00 -15.93 22.61
CA ASP A 436 39.41 -16.32 22.46
C ASP A 436 40.34 -15.09 22.51
N ASN A 437 39.88 -13.95 22.01
CA ASN A 437 40.64 -12.68 22.08
C ASN A 437 40.37 -11.86 23.35
N PHE A 438 39.59 -12.36 24.30
CA PHE A 438 39.22 -11.61 25.52
C PHE A 438 40.45 -11.14 26.31
N TYR A 439 41.53 -11.92 26.27
CA TYR A 439 42.82 -11.58 26.86
C TYR A 439 43.37 -10.21 26.41
N LEU A 440 43.16 -9.82 25.15
CA LEU A 440 43.62 -8.53 24.64
C LEU A 440 42.99 -7.33 25.34
N ILE A 441 41.77 -7.51 25.84
CA ILE A 441 40.96 -6.42 26.42
C ILE A 441 41.13 -6.40 27.96
N PHE A 442 41.16 -7.59 28.56
CA PHE A 442 41.04 -7.72 30.03
C PHE A 442 42.31 -8.32 30.68
N GLY A 443 43.34 -8.66 29.94
CA GLY A 443 44.61 -9.25 30.46
C GLY A 443 44.48 -10.65 31.04
N THR A 444 43.29 -11.25 30.99
CA THR A 444 43.02 -12.62 31.45
C THR A 444 42.44 -13.47 30.34
N SER A 445 42.83 -14.73 30.23
CA SER A 445 42.33 -15.70 29.26
C SER A 445 41.12 -16.45 29.82
N ILE A 446 40.02 -16.50 29.06
CA ILE A 446 38.85 -17.32 29.40
C ILE A 446 39.04 -18.75 28.89
N LEU A 447 39.76 -18.93 27.78
CA LEU A 447 40.09 -20.23 27.21
C LEU A 447 41.54 -20.57 27.54
N ALA A 448 41.77 -21.67 28.16
CA ALA A 448 42.99 -22.30 28.69
C ALA A 448 44.31 -21.48 28.68
N SER A 449 44.74 -20.92 27.57
CA SER A 449 45.94 -20.11 27.42
C SER A 449 45.72 -18.98 26.36
N PRO A 450 46.43 -17.84 26.48
CA PRO A 450 46.28 -16.73 25.52
C PRO A 450 46.74 -17.15 24.12
N PRO A 451 46.02 -16.66 23.06
CA PRO A 451 46.40 -16.94 21.69
C PRO A 451 47.75 -16.29 21.33
N GLY A 452 48.55 -16.95 20.50
CA GLY A 452 49.77 -16.38 19.96
C GLY A 452 49.44 -15.20 19.04
N TYR A 453 50.44 -14.34 18.75
CA TYR A 453 50.23 -13.10 17.96
C TYR A 453 49.55 -13.32 16.60
N ILE A 454 49.92 -14.35 15.85
CA ILE A 454 49.34 -14.71 14.55
C ILE A 454 47.88 -15.12 14.71
N MET A 455 47.55 -15.89 15.74
CA MET A 455 46.17 -16.32 16.05
C MET A 455 45.30 -15.14 16.43
N THR A 456 45.83 -14.18 17.17
CA THR A 456 45.13 -12.95 17.55
C THR A 456 44.73 -12.13 16.31
N ILE A 457 45.65 -11.90 15.38
CA ILE A 457 45.37 -11.18 14.11
C ILE A 457 44.30 -11.94 13.31
N ARG A 458 44.46 -13.24 13.15
CA ARG A 458 43.51 -14.09 12.43
C ARG A 458 42.12 -14.04 13.06
N ASN A 459 41.99 -14.09 14.39
CA ASN A 459 40.71 -14.00 15.08
C ASN A 459 40.08 -12.64 14.93
N CYS A 460 40.83 -11.55 14.92
CA CYS A 460 40.32 -10.21 14.63
C CYS A 460 39.74 -10.10 13.20
N ILE A 461 40.44 -10.63 12.21
CA ILE A 461 39.94 -10.66 10.81
C ILE A 461 38.70 -11.55 10.72
N GLY A 462 38.72 -12.71 11.37
CA GLY A 462 37.62 -13.65 11.42
C GLY A 462 36.36 -13.04 12.08
N ALA A 463 36.53 -12.36 13.20
CA ALA A 463 35.45 -11.67 13.90
C ALA A 463 34.81 -10.56 12.99
N ALA A 464 35.63 -9.80 12.27
CA ALA A 464 35.14 -8.83 11.32
C ALA A 464 34.28 -9.46 10.20
N ILE A 465 34.74 -10.60 9.64
CA ILE A 465 34.00 -11.34 8.61
C ILE A 465 32.72 -11.95 9.19
N ALA A 466 32.77 -12.54 10.41
CA ALA A 466 31.58 -13.05 11.08
C ALA A 466 30.55 -11.93 11.33
N GLY A 467 30.99 -10.73 11.71
CA GLY A 467 30.16 -9.53 11.83
C GLY A 467 29.48 -9.14 10.50
N LEU A 468 30.19 -9.24 9.38
CA LEU A 468 29.61 -9.02 8.04
C LEU A 468 28.56 -10.08 7.69
N VAL A 469 28.79 -11.36 8.04
CA VAL A 469 27.81 -12.44 7.85
C VAL A 469 26.54 -12.16 8.65
N VAL A 470 26.67 -11.80 9.93
CA VAL A 470 25.55 -11.48 10.82
C VAL A 470 24.75 -10.28 10.27
N SER A 471 25.43 -9.17 9.97
CA SER A 471 24.80 -7.95 9.46
C SER A 471 24.08 -8.18 8.13
N SER A 472 24.73 -8.86 7.18
CA SER A 472 24.14 -9.15 5.86
C SER A 472 22.97 -10.13 5.95
N SER A 473 23.05 -11.12 6.85
CA SER A 473 21.97 -12.06 7.15
C SER A 473 20.74 -11.34 7.71
N HIS A 474 20.93 -10.46 8.69
CA HIS A 474 19.87 -9.65 9.29
C HIS A 474 19.17 -8.76 8.25
N ASN A 475 19.96 -8.05 7.43
CA ASN A 475 19.45 -7.18 6.37
C ASN A 475 18.63 -7.95 5.32
N LEU A 476 19.06 -9.15 4.94
CA LEU A 476 18.32 -10.01 4.02
C LEU A 476 17.06 -10.57 4.65
N PHE A 477 17.08 -10.99 5.90
CA PHE A 477 15.93 -11.50 6.61
C PHE A 477 14.80 -10.48 6.70
N HIS A 478 15.09 -9.23 7.04
CA HIS A 478 14.11 -8.15 7.10
C HIS A 478 13.56 -7.79 5.71
N LYS A 479 14.40 -7.69 4.67
CA LYS A 479 13.96 -7.34 3.30
C LYS A 479 13.14 -8.43 2.63
N ILE A 480 13.48 -9.71 2.82
CA ILE A 480 12.70 -10.83 2.26
C ILE A 480 11.31 -10.91 2.91
N ARG A 481 11.17 -10.48 4.16
CA ARG A 481 9.86 -10.38 4.84
C ARG A 481 8.91 -9.39 4.17
N ILE A 482 9.45 -8.35 3.52
CA ILE A 482 8.67 -7.32 2.80
C ILE A 482 8.23 -7.79 1.41
N HIS A 483 9.00 -8.68 0.74
CA HIS A 483 8.74 -9.09 -0.66
C HIS A 483 7.91 -10.36 -0.83
N CYS A 484 7.71 -11.16 0.21
CA CYS A 484 6.93 -12.41 0.15
C CYS A 484 5.54 -12.29 0.80
N LEU A 485 5.09 -11.09 1.10
CA LEU A 485 3.76 -10.75 1.57
C LEU A 485 3.10 -9.74 0.63
#